data_c3d94404693d4c7a761905b6f677bdb3
#
_entry.id   c3d94404693d4c7a761905b6f677bdb3
#
_cell.length_a   1.000
_cell.length_b   1.000
_cell.length_c   1.000
_cell.angle_alpha   90.00
_cell.angle_beta   90.00
_cell.angle_gamma   90.00
#
_symmetry.space_group_name_H-M   'P 1'
#
loop_
_entity.id
_entity.type
_entity.pdbx_description
1 polymer ?
#
loop_
_entity_poly.entity_id
_entity_poly.type
_entity_poly.pdbx_seq_one_letter_code
_entity_poly.pdbx_strand_id
1 'polypeptide(L)'
;MARIELYEKLDIVNKLGLVEGWKRDGLTDEQIARNLGVSKHTLIKWKKNIPDFLDAIKKGKEVSDYELENALHKRAVGYYYEEETVTNKGEVVKIKKYEHANPTSLIFALK
;
A
#
# COMPACT_ATOMS: atom_id res chain seq x y z
N MET A 1 11.64 -29.58 10.43
CA MET A 1 11.81 -28.34 11.19
C MET A 1 10.50 -27.77 11.65
N ALA A 2 10.37 -27.38 12.89
CA ALA A 2 9.12 -26.92 13.50
C ALA A 2 8.45 -25.77 12.74
N ARG A 3 9.23 -24.88 12.12
CA ARG A 3 8.71 -23.70 11.41
C ARG A 3 8.07 -24.04 10.10
N ILE A 4 8.62 -25.00 9.35
CA ILE A 4 8.04 -25.48 8.11
C ILE A 4 6.76 -26.26 8.42
N GLU A 5 6.78 -27.04 9.49
CA GLU A 5 5.58 -27.74 9.96
C GLU A 5 4.46 -26.78 10.34
N LEU A 6 4.80 -25.66 11.02
CA LEU A 6 3.82 -24.65 11.36
C LEU A 6 3.26 -23.96 10.11
N TYR A 7 4.10 -23.68 9.12
CA TYR A 7 3.69 -23.14 7.83
C TYR A 7 2.66 -24.05 7.13
N GLU A 8 2.93 -25.33 7.09
CA GLU A 8 2.03 -26.33 6.52
C GLU A 8 0.75 -26.49 7.34
N LYS A 9 0.90 -26.55 8.67
CA LYS A 9 -0.23 -26.74 9.60
C LYS A 9 -1.23 -25.58 9.51
N LEU A 10 -0.76 -24.36 9.33
CA LEU A 10 -1.60 -23.19 9.21
C LEU A 10 -2.07 -22.94 7.77
N ASP A 11 -1.67 -23.81 6.83
CA ASP A 11 -2.07 -23.73 5.43
C ASP A 11 -1.72 -22.38 4.80
N ILE A 12 -0.53 -21.90 5.08
CA ILE A 12 -0.08 -20.59 4.61
C ILE A 12 0.02 -20.53 3.08
N VAL A 13 0.31 -21.65 2.43
CA VAL A 13 0.35 -21.73 0.94
C VAL A 13 -0.94 -21.17 0.34
N ASN A 14 -2.09 -21.54 0.90
CA ASN A 14 -3.38 -21.06 0.42
C ASN A 14 -3.73 -19.66 0.93
N LYS A 15 -2.92 -19.09 1.83
CA LYS A 15 -3.11 -17.75 2.37
C LYS A 15 -2.15 -16.71 1.77
N LEU A 16 -1.32 -17.12 0.79
CA LEU A 16 -0.35 -16.20 0.17
C LEU A 16 -1.03 -15.01 -0.50
N GLY A 17 -2.19 -15.22 -1.13
CA GLY A 17 -2.98 -14.14 -1.70
C GLY A 17 -3.44 -13.12 -0.67
N LEU A 18 -3.82 -13.59 0.53
CA LEU A 18 -4.17 -12.71 1.65
C LEU A 18 -2.96 -11.91 2.15
N VAL A 19 -1.81 -12.57 2.27
CA VAL A 19 -0.57 -11.93 2.70
C VAL A 19 -0.18 -10.81 1.72
N GLU A 20 -0.23 -11.09 0.43
CA GLU A 20 0.03 -10.10 -0.62
C GLU A 20 -0.93 -8.91 -0.50
N GLY A 21 -2.23 -9.18 -0.33
CA GLY A 21 -3.24 -8.15 -0.17
C GLY A 21 -3.03 -7.29 1.07
N TRP A 22 -2.69 -7.91 2.20
CA TRP A 22 -2.39 -7.18 3.43
C TRP A 22 -1.17 -6.27 3.27
N LYS A 23 -0.12 -6.76 2.60
CA LYS A 23 1.07 -5.95 2.37
C LYS A 23 0.79 -4.80 1.41
N ARG A 24 -0.02 -5.04 0.39
CA ARG A 24 -0.48 -4.00 -0.53
C ARG A 24 -1.28 -2.90 0.18
N ASP A 25 -2.07 -3.29 1.19
CA ASP A 25 -2.85 -2.36 2.00
C ASP A 25 -1.99 -1.59 3.01
N GLY A 26 -0.69 -1.88 3.06
CA GLY A 26 0.25 -1.15 3.91
C GLY A 26 0.47 -1.73 5.30
N LEU A 27 -0.01 -2.95 5.58
CA LEU A 27 0.22 -3.58 6.87
C LEU A 27 1.72 -3.86 7.09
N THR A 28 2.15 -3.69 8.33
CA THR A 28 3.53 -4.03 8.72
C THR A 28 3.67 -5.54 8.86
N ASP A 29 4.92 -6.02 8.84
CA ASP A 29 5.21 -7.44 9.04
C ASP A 29 4.65 -7.94 10.37
N GLU A 30 4.72 -7.12 11.42
CA GLU A 30 4.16 -7.45 12.74
C GLU A 30 2.64 -7.64 12.68
N GLN A 31 1.94 -6.77 11.97
CA GLN A 31 0.48 -6.86 11.80
C GLN A 31 0.09 -8.11 11.00
N ILE A 32 0.85 -8.42 9.95
CA ILE A 32 0.62 -9.63 9.13
C ILE A 32 0.86 -10.88 9.98
N ALA A 33 1.94 -10.92 10.76
CA ALA A 33 2.23 -12.04 11.66
C ALA A 33 1.09 -12.25 12.67
N ARG A 34 0.57 -11.17 13.21
CA ARG A 34 -0.56 -11.20 14.14
C ARG A 34 -1.82 -11.77 13.48
N ASN A 35 -2.10 -11.37 12.26
CA ASN A 35 -3.24 -11.88 11.48
C ASN A 35 -3.11 -13.37 11.17
N LEU A 36 -1.88 -13.85 10.96
CA LEU A 36 -1.61 -15.26 10.73
C LEU A 36 -1.54 -16.09 12.02
N GLY A 37 -1.49 -15.43 13.17
CA GLY A 37 -1.39 -16.11 14.46
C GLY A 37 0.01 -16.59 14.80
N VAL A 38 1.05 -15.93 14.25
CA VAL A 38 2.45 -16.28 14.50
C VAL A 38 3.22 -15.08 15.00
N SER A 39 4.43 -15.31 15.51
CA SER A 39 5.30 -14.21 15.95
C SER A 39 5.97 -13.52 14.74
N LYS A 40 6.35 -12.27 14.91
CA LYS A 40 7.12 -11.53 13.92
C LYS A 40 8.41 -12.28 13.56
N HIS A 41 9.05 -12.89 14.54
CA HIS A 41 10.27 -13.67 14.34
C HIS A 41 10.05 -14.85 13.40
N THR A 42 8.95 -15.58 13.57
CA THR A 42 8.56 -16.68 12.69
C THR A 42 8.32 -16.18 11.27
N LEU A 43 7.64 -15.06 11.10
CA LEU A 43 7.40 -14.46 9.79
C LEU A 43 8.70 -14.08 9.09
N ILE A 44 9.64 -13.48 9.80
CA ILE A 44 10.96 -13.12 9.26
C ILE A 44 11.70 -14.37 8.78
N LYS A 45 11.61 -15.45 9.54
CA LYS A 45 12.22 -16.73 9.14
C LYS A 45 11.60 -17.32 7.88
N TRP A 46 10.29 -17.25 7.76
CA TRP A 46 9.59 -17.69 6.55
C TRP A 46 10.01 -16.86 5.33
N LYS A 47 10.17 -15.55 5.49
CA LYS A 47 10.66 -14.67 4.41
C LYS A 47 12.04 -15.09 3.93
N LYS A 48 12.91 -15.56 4.82
CA LYS A 48 14.26 -16.02 4.45
C LYS A 48 14.26 -17.40 3.79
N ASN A 49 13.43 -18.31 4.29
CA ASN A 49 13.52 -19.73 3.96
C ASN A 49 12.50 -20.20 2.93
N ILE A 50 11.43 -19.45 2.72
CA ILE A 50 10.34 -19.83 1.81
C ILE A 50 10.22 -18.77 0.71
N PRO A 51 10.73 -19.05 -0.52
CA PRO A 51 10.70 -18.08 -1.62
C PRO A 51 9.31 -17.59 -1.98
N ASP A 52 8.31 -18.46 -1.99
CA ASP A 52 6.93 -18.10 -2.33
C ASP A 52 6.35 -17.09 -1.36
N PHE A 53 6.67 -17.22 -0.07
CA PHE A 53 6.24 -16.28 0.96
C PHE A 53 6.90 -14.91 0.76
N LEU A 54 8.21 -14.91 0.47
CA LEU A 54 8.94 -13.69 0.17
C LEU A 54 8.38 -12.98 -1.06
N ASP A 55 8.05 -13.74 -2.11
CA ASP A 55 7.45 -13.18 -3.33
C ASP A 55 6.11 -12.50 -3.06
N ALA A 56 5.26 -13.10 -2.25
CA ALA A 56 3.97 -12.51 -1.88
C ALA A 56 4.16 -11.18 -1.16
N ILE A 57 5.09 -11.12 -0.21
CA ILE A 57 5.44 -9.91 0.54
C ILE A 57 5.98 -8.83 -0.41
N LYS A 58 6.90 -9.18 -1.30
CA LYS A 58 7.48 -8.24 -2.26
C LYS A 58 6.44 -7.67 -3.21
N LYS A 59 5.58 -8.50 -3.78
CA LYS A 59 4.55 -8.06 -4.72
C LYS A 59 3.59 -7.06 -4.07
N GLY A 60 3.15 -7.35 -2.87
CA GLY A 60 2.27 -6.44 -2.13
C GLY A 60 2.97 -5.11 -1.82
N LYS A 61 4.22 -5.17 -1.39
CA LYS A 61 5.01 -3.99 -1.08
C LYS A 61 5.24 -3.11 -2.30
N GLU A 62 5.53 -3.68 -3.46
CA GLU A 62 5.74 -2.93 -4.70
C GLU A 62 4.51 -2.10 -5.07
N VAL A 63 3.32 -2.68 -4.96
CA VAL A 63 2.07 -1.95 -5.23
C VAL A 63 1.87 -0.82 -4.22
N SER A 64 2.09 -1.09 -2.93
CA SER A 64 1.96 -0.10 -1.86
C SER A 64 2.94 1.06 -2.05
N ASP A 65 4.20 0.77 -2.37
CA ASP A 65 5.23 1.78 -2.61
C ASP A 65 4.88 2.63 -3.84
N TYR A 66 4.39 2.01 -4.91
CA TYR A 66 3.98 2.71 -6.12
C TYR A 66 2.82 3.68 -5.83
N GLU A 67 1.82 3.24 -5.09
CA GLU A 67 0.70 4.08 -4.70
C GLU A 67 1.13 5.26 -3.86
N LEU A 68 2.06 5.04 -2.93
CA LEU A 68 2.61 6.09 -2.09
C LEU A 68 3.40 7.11 -2.91
N GLU A 69 4.26 6.67 -3.80
CA GLU A 69 5.02 7.53 -4.69
C GLU A 69 4.10 8.38 -5.58
N ASN A 70 3.06 7.76 -6.12
CA ASN A 70 2.09 8.46 -6.95
C ASN A 70 1.34 9.54 -6.17
N ALA A 71 0.93 9.25 -4.94
CA ALA A 71 0.28 10.21 -4.07
C ALA A 71 1.22 11.38 -3.73
N LEU A 72 2.49 11.09 -3.42
CA LEU A 72 3.50 12.11 -3.15
C LEU A 72 3.77 12.98 -4.38
N HIS A 73 3.82 12.38 -5.56
CA HIS A 73 3.99 13.11 -6.81
C HIS A 73 2.86 14.09 -7.05
N LYS A 74 1.61 13.67 -6.87
CA LYS A 74 0.46 14.56 -6.98
C LYS A 74 0.54 15.74 -6.02
N ARG A 75 0.92 15.49 -4.77
CA ARG A 75 1.07 16.55 -3.76
C ARG A 75 2.22 17.51 -4.08
N ALA A 76 3.27 17.00 -4.70
CA ALA A 76 4.45 17.79 -5.05
C ALA A 76 4.22 18.70 -6.24
N VAL A 77 3.52 18.25 -7.28
CA VAL A 77 3.35 18.99 -8.56
C VAL A 77 2.00 19.68 -8.68
N GLY A 78 1.03 19.34 -7.81
CA GLY A 78 -0.33 19.84 -7.90
C GLY A 78 -1.14 19.10 -8.97
N TYR A 79 -2.42 19.38 -9.04
CA TYR A 79 -3.31 18.78 -10.03
C TYR A 79 -4.53 19.65 -10.28
N TYR A 80 -5.17 19.47 -11.44
CA TYR A 80 -6.41 20.14 -11.78
C TYR A 80 -7.60 19.27 -11.37
N TYR A 81 -8.67 19.93 -10.95
CA TYR A 81 -9.94 19.26 -10.67
C TYR A 81 -11.08 20.17 -11.10
N GLU A 82 -12.25 19.58 -11.33
CA GLU A 82 -13.44 20.30 -11.72
C GLU A 82 -14.40 20.42 -10.54
N GLU A 83 -14.98 21.59 -10.37
CA GLU A 83 -16.06 21.82 -9.43
C GLU A 83 -17.30 22.28 -10.18
N GLU A 84 -18.48 21.90 -9.69
CA GLU A 84 -19.73 22.45 -10.14
C GLU A 84 -20.13 23.62 -9.24
N THR A 85 -20.53 24.71 -9.84
CA THR A 85 -21.01 25.87 -9.11
C THR A 85 -22.31 26.36 -9.75
N VAL A 86 -23.16 27.00 -8.93
CA VAL A 86 -24.44 27.54 -9.39
C VAL A 86 -24.30 29.04 -9.56
N THR A 87 -24.65 29.55 -10.75
CA THR A 87 -24.63 30.98 -11.01
C THR A 87 -25.82 31.67 -10.33
N ASN A 88 -25.81 33.01 -10.30
CA ASN A 88 -26.90 33.80 -9.76
C ASN A 88 -28.25 33.58 -10.47
N LYS A 89 -28.21 33.04 -11.68
CA LYS A 89 -29.39 32.68 -12.47
C LYS A 89 -29.87 31.25 -12.23
N GLY A 90 -29.22 30.50 -11.33
CA GLY A 90 -29.53 29.11 -11.04
C GLY A 90 -28.95 28.10 -12.04
N GLU A 91 -28.09 28.53 -12.95
CA GLU A 91 -27.43 27.63 -13.89
C GLU A 91 -26.25 26.92 -13.22
N VAL A 92 -26.09 25.61 -13.49
CA VAL A 92 -24.95 24.82 -13.00
C VAL A 92 -23.80 24.97 -14.01
N VAL A 93 -22.66 25.42 -13.54
CA VAL A 93 -21.46 25.62 -14.35
C VAL A 93 -20.31 24.79 -13.77
N LYS A 94 -19.59 24.10 -14.63
CA LYS A 94 -18.38 23.37 -14.22
C LYS A 94 -17.17 24.30 -14.30
N ILE A 95 -16.45 24.39 -13.18
CA ILE A 95 -15.25 25.21 -13.07
C ILE A 95 -14.05 24.28 -12.90
N LYS A 96 -13.02 24.51 -13.72
CA LYS A 96 -11.76 23.79 -13.59
C LYS A 96 -10.84 24.54 -12.64
N LYS A 97 -10.47 23.89 -11.54
CA LYS A 97 -9.59 24.45 -10.52
C LYS A 97 -8.29 23.67 -10.43
N TYR A 98 -7.25 24.34 -9.95
CA TYR A 98 -5.93 23.75 -9.74
C TYR A 98 -5.63 23.64 -8.25
N GLU A 99 -5.27 22.41 -7.82
CA GLU A 99 -4.81 22.19 -6.45
C GLU A 99 -3.32 22.49 -6.37
N HIS A 100 -2.96 23.43 -5.48
CA HIS A 100 -1.57 23.90 -5.35
C HIS A 100 -0.64 22.82 -4.84
N ALA A 101 0.60 22.80 -5.35
CA ALA A 101 1.64 21.91 -4.88
C ALA A 101 2.00 22.19 -3.41
N ASN A 102 2.30 21.14 -2.68
CA ASN A 102 2.76 21.25 -1.29
C ASN A 102 4.31 21.34 -1.28
N PRO A 103 4.91 22.44 -0.78
CA PRO A 103 6.38 22.59 -0.80
C PRO A 103 7.13 21.48 -0.08
N THR A 104 6.59 21.00 1.04
CA THR A 104 7.21 19.91 1.80
C THR A 104 7.21 18.60 0.99
N SER A 105 6.09 18.29 0.33
CA SER A 105 5.98 17.12 -0.54
C SER A 105 6.91 17.24 -1.75
N LEU A 106 7.07 18.44 -2.29
CA LEU A 106 7.98 18.68 -3.40
C LEU A 106 9.44 18.37 -3.02
N ILE A 107 9.87 18.77 -1.82
CA ILE A 107 11.19 18.46 -1.30
C ILE A 107 11.37 16.94 -1.18
N PHE A 108 10.38 16.22 -0.68
CA PHE A 108 10.40 14.77 -0.59
C PHE A 108 10.49 14.10 -1.96
N ALA A 109 9.73 14.58 -2.93
CA ALA A 109 9.71 13.99 -4.28
C ALA A 109 11.04 14.16 -5.01
N LEU A 110 11.83 15.17 -4.69
CA LEU A 110 13.12 15.45 -5.31
C LEU A 110 14.29 14.66 -4.69
N LYS A 111 14.06 14.01 -3.58
CA LYS A 111 15.05 13.11 -2.96
C LYS A 111 14.95 11.69 -3.58
#